data_400402d716e2bbcd0032e7ed8d7c493d
#
_entry.id   400402d716e2bbcd0032e7ed8d7c493d
#
_cell.length_a   1.000
_cell.length_b   1.000
_cell.length_c   1.000
_cell.angle_alpha   90.00
_cell.angle_beta   90.00
_cell.angle_gamma   90.00
#
_symmetry.space_group_name_H-M   'P 1'
#
loop_
_entity.id
_entity.type
_entity.pdbx_description
1 polymer ?
#
loop_
_entity_poly.entity_id
_entity_poly.type
_entity_poly.pdbx_seq_one_letter_code
_entity_poly.pdbx_strand_id
1 'polypeptide(L)' 'MKRSKLSEEKQFKLIEHFSAGTTARTASALIGINRKTAILYYHHLRELIFEYEKEFEILFSFNSEK' A
#
# COMPACT_ATOMS: atom_id res chain seq x y z
N MET A 1 -11.41 6.95 15.50
CA MET A 1 -10.99 6.90 15.39
C MET A 1 -10.20 7.33 15.44
N LYS A 2 -9.91 7.47 15.36
CA LYS A 2 -9.25 7.83 15.38
C LYS A 2 -8.32 7.75 15.42
N ARG A 3 -7.84 7.71 15.58
CA ARG A 3 -7.00 7.54 15.89
C ARG A 3 -5.91 7.45 15.35
N SER A 4 -5.41 7.11 15.21
CA SER A 4 -4.10 6.92 14.78
C SER A 4 -3.99 7.01 13.33
N LYS A 5 -4.36 8.07 12.84
CA LYS A 5 -4.29 8.32 11.46
C LYS A 5 -2.99 8.98 11.13
N LEU A 6 -2.29 8.47 10.14
CA LEU A 6 -1.05 9.07 9.71
C LEU A 6 -1.33 10.33 8.92
N SER A 7 -0.40 11.27 8.95
CA SER A 7 -0.53 12.46 8.16
C SER A 7 -0.41 12.07 6.70
N GLU A 8 -0.92 12.91 5.83
CA GLU A 8 -0.87 12.63 4.41
C GLU A 8 0.55 12.46 3.93
N GLU A 9 1.42 13.27 4.46
CA GLU A 9 2.82 13.21 4.08
C GLU A 9 3.42 11.85 4.38
N LYS A 10 3.13 11.34 5.57
CA LYS A 10 3.66 10.04 5.95
C LYS A 10 3.02 8.92 5.15
N GLN A 11 1.76 9.07 4.83
CA GLN A 11 1.10 8.08 4.01
C GLN A 11 1.73 8.01 2.63
N PHE A 12 2.04 9.17 2.06
CA PHE A 12 2.70 9.23 0.78
C PHE A 12 4.04 8.53 0.82
N LYS A 13 4.80 8.78 1.89
CA LYS A 13 6.10 8.16 2.00
C LYS A 13 6.00 6.66 2.14
N LEU A 14 4.97 6.21 2.84
CA LEU A 14 4.76 4.77 2.96
C LEU A 14 4.48 4.15 1.61
N ILE A 15 3.65 4.81 0.83
CA ILE A 15 3.31 4.31 -0.50
C ILE A 15 4.55 4.29 -1.38
N GLU A 16 5.37 5.31 -1.27
CA GLU A 16 6.60 5.37 -2.04
C GLU A 16 7.50 4.20 -1.70
N HIS A 17 7.67 3.95 -0.40
CA HIS A 17 8.51 2.84 0.02
C HIS A 17 7.94 1.51 -0.40
N PHE A 18 6.62 1.41 -0.33
CA PHE A 18 5.96 0.19 -0.75
C PHE A 18 6.24 -0.08 -2.23
N SER A 19 6.13 0.96 -3.04
CA SER A 19 6.38 0.83 -4.47
C SER A 19 7.83 0.47 -4.76
N ALA A 20 8.73 1.00 -3.95
CA ALA A 20 10.14 0.78 -4.16
C ALA A 20 10.61 -0.59 -3.66
N GLY A 21 9.74 -1.31 -3.00
CA GLY A 21 10.10 -2.61 -2.49
C GLY A 21 10.71 -2.59 -1.10
N THR A 22 10.64 -1.46 -0.43
CA THR A 22 11.17 -1.35 0.92
C THR A 22 10.24 -2.08 1.88
N THR A 23 10.83 -2.80 2.83
CA THR A 23 10.00 -3.53 3.78
C THR A 23 9.31 -2.56 4.73
N ALA A 24 8.22 -3.02 5.32
CA ALA A 24 7.48 -2.18 6.25
C ALA A 24 8.34 -1.80 7.45
N ARG A 25 9.16 -2.73 7.90
CA ARG A 25 10.03 -2.46 9.03
C ARG A 25 10.99 -1.33 8.72
N THR A 26 11.64 -1.40 7.58
CA THR A 26 12.59 -0.39 7.19
C THR A 26 11.88 0.94 6.95
N ALA A 27 10.74 0.88 6.29
CA ALA A 27 9.99 2.10 6.01
C ALA A 27 9.58 2.80 7.30
N SER A 28 9.13 2.02 8.27
CA SER A 28 8.70 2.63 9.53
C SER A 28 9.84 3.36 10.21
N ALA A 29 11.02 2.78 10.14
CA ALA A 29 12.18 3.41 10.76
C ALA A 29 12.57 4.69 10.03
N LEU A 30 12.51 4.65 8.72
CA LEU A 30 12.89 5.81 7.93
C LEU A 30 11.90 6.94 8.05
N ILE A 31 10.64 6.62 8.13
CA ILE A 31 9.60 7.63 8.22
C ILE A 31 9.39 8.09 9.64
N GLY A 32 9.72 7.24 10.59
CA GLY A 32 9.53 7.59 11.99
C GLY A 32 8.13 7.29 12.48
N ILE A 33 7.57 6.18 12.07
CA ILE A 33 6.26 5.79 12.55
C ILE A 33 6.34 4.43 13.21
N ASN A 34 5.26 4.06 13.85
CA ASN A 34 5.19 2.79 14.55
C ASN A 34 5.29 1.65 13.54
N ARG A 35 6.07 0.64 13.88
CA ARG A 35 6.25 -0.49 13.00
C ARG A 35 4.92 -1.20 12.71
N LYS A 36 4.10 -1.36 13.74
CA LYS A 36 2.82 -2.01 13.55
C LYS A 36 1.95 -1.24 12.58
N THR A 37 1.99 0.07 12.67
CA THR A 37 1.21 0.90 11.77
C THR A 37 1.67 0.71 10.34
N ALA A 38 2.99 0.66 10.14
CA ALA A 38 3.52 0.48 8.81
C ALA A 38 3.11 -0.87 8.24
N ILE A 39 3.17 -1.89 9.07
CA ILE A 39 2.81 -3.22 8.63
C ILE A 39 1.34 -3.27 8.22
N LEU A 40 0.49 -2.64 9.01
CA LEU A 40 -0.93 -2.60 8.70
C LEU A 40 -1.19 -1.87 7.40
N TYR A 41 -0.50 -0.76 7.20
CA TYR A 41 -0.66 0.00 5.97
C TYR A 41 -0.19 -0.79 4.77
N TYR A 42 0.93 -1.47 4.91
CA TYR A 42 1.44 -2.30 3.83
C TYR A 42 0.46 -3.40 3.49
N HIS A 43 -0.10 -4.00 4.51
CA HIS A 43 -1.07 -5.05 4.31
C HIS A 43 -2.28 -4.51 3.55
N HIS A 44 -2.73 -3.35 3.96
CA HIS A 44 -3.87 -2.71 3.33
C HIS A 44 -3.56 -2.35 1.88
N LEU A 45 -2.38 -1.80 1.66
CA LEU A 45 -1.97 -1.46 0.30
C LEU A 45 -1.92 -2.69 -0.58
N ARG A 46 -1.43 -3.77 -0.03
CA ARG A 46 -1.34 -5.00 -0.77
C ARG A 46 -2.73 -5.51 -1.16
N GLU A 47 -3.67 -5.40 -0.26
CA GLU A 47 -5.02 -5.81 -0.55
C GLU A 47 -5.65 -4.94 -1.63
N LEU A 48 -5.42 -3.65 -1.54
CA LEU A 48 -5.97 -2.73 -2.53
C LEU A 48 -5.41 -3.02 -3.92
N ILE A 49 -4.12 -3.23 -3.98
CA ILE A 49 -3.48 -3.50 -5.25
C ILE A 49 -3.95 -4.82 -5.82
N PHE A 50 -4.12 -5.80 -4.95
CA PHE A 50 -4.58 -7.09 -5.38
C PHE A 50 -5.97 -6.99 -6.01
N GLU A 51 -6.85 -6.26 -5.37
CA GLU A 51 -8.18 -6.07 -5.89
C GLU A 51 -8.17 -5.31 -7.20
N TYR A 52 -7.31 -4.30 -7.22
CA TYR A 52 -7.20 -3.48 -8.41
C TYR A 52 -6.70 -4.31 -9.59
N GLU A 53 -5.69 -5.10 -9.35
CA GLU A 53 -5.14 -5.94 -10.40
C GLU A 53 -6.16 -6.96 -10.87
N LYS A 54 -6.94 -7.46 -9.96
CA LYS A 54 -7.96 -8.42 -10.31
C LYS A 54 -8.97 -7.82 -11.25
N GLU A 55 -9.42 -6.62 -10.91
CA GLU A 55 -10.36 -5.91 -11.74
C GLU A 55 -9.77 -5.62 -13.10
N PHE A 56 -8.53 -5.18 -13.08
CA PHE A 56 -7.84 -4.84 -14.29
C PHE A 56 -7.68 -6.06 -15.19
N GLU A 57 -7.36 -7.18 -14.59
CA GLU A 57 -7.21 -8.41 -15.31
C GLU A 57 -8.51 -8.83 -15.98
N ILE A 58 -9.59 -8.67 -15.28
CA ILE A 58 -10.89 -9.03 -15.82
C ILE A 58 -11.21 -8.16 -17.02
N LEU A 59 -10.99 -6.86 -16.89
CA LEU A 59 -11.23 -5.95 -17.97
C LEU A 59 -10.35 -6.24 -19.16
N PHE A 60 -9.10 -6.51 -18.87
CA PHE A 60 -8.13 -6.79 -19.89
C PHE A 60 -8.47 -8.07 -20.66
N SER A 61 -8.82 -9.07 -19.89
CA SER A 61 -9.20 -10.34 -20.44
C SER A 61 -10.41 -10.19 -21.33
N PHE A 62 -11.33 -9.40 -20.88
CA PHE A 62 -12.54 -9.15 -21.59
C PHE A 62 -12.25 -8.50 -22.93
N ASN A 63 -11.36 -7.53 -22.91
CA ASN A 63 -10.99 -6.84 -24.12
C ASN A 63 -10.22 -7.69 -25.10
N SER A 64 -9.34 -8.46 -24.63
CA SER A 64 -8.52 -9.24 -25.53
C SER A 64 -9.27 -10.42 -26.09
N GLU A 65 -10.46 -10.62 -25.59
CA GLU A 65 -11.25 -11.66 -26.12
C GLU A 65 -11.69 -11.41 -27.50
N LYS A 66 -11.73 -10.35 -27.93
CA LYS A 66 -12.18 -10.02 -29.17
C LYS A 66 -11.50 -10.18 -30.17
#